data_a0ee01a8014b7b77b554f2d2e7a3af5c
#
_entry.id   a0ee01a8014b7b77b554f2d2e7a3af5c
#
_cell.length_a   1.000
_cell.length_b   1.000
_cell.length_c   1.000
_cell.angle_alpha   90.00
_cell.angle_beta   90.00
_cell.angle_gamma   90.00
#
_symmetry.space_group_name_H-M   'P 1'
#
loop_
_entity.id
_entity.type
_entity.pdbx_description
1 polymer ?
#
loop_
_entity_poly.entity_id
_entity_poly.type
_entity_poly.pdbx_seq_one_letter_code
_entity_poly.pdbx_strand_id
1 'polypeptide(L)'
;MSKLFEDIKDSSNLITGHINPDGDALGSALAFKLILDSKGIDSDVSFDMKGNVPSNLNHLPIELIMDKPKENYDNIYVFDCGNSERLGDLEDLALNAKRVIVVDHHINPSFGDIQIIDSKAASTTQVLFREILSANIDIDKNIAN
;
A
#
# COMPACT_ATOMS: atom_id res chain seq x y z
N MET A 1 -0.07 -5.76 18.80
CA MET A 1 -0.88 -6.07 17.60
C MET A 1 -0.65 -5.00 16.55
N SER A 2 -0.60 -5.40 15.29
CA SER A 2 -0.42 -4.45 14.20
C SER A 2 -1.68 -3.62 13.94
N LYS A 3 -1.52 -2.29 13.87
CA LYS A 3 -2.60 -1.38 13.48
C LYS A 3 -2.97 -1.49 12.00
N LEU A 4 -2.10 -2.12 11.20
CA LEU A 4 -2.29 -2.25 9.75
C LEU A 4 -3.59 -2.99 9.41
N PHE A 5 -3.99 -3.95 10.23
CA PHE A 5 -5.15 -4.80 9.97
C PHE A 5 -6.40 -4.41 10.78
N GLU A 6 -6.35 -3.31 11.53
CA GLU A 6 -7.52 -2.83 12.27
C GLU A 6 -8.59 -2.30 11.31
N ASP A 7 -9.85 -2.63 11.59
CA ASP A 7 -11.05 -2.14 10.88
C ASP A 7 -10.98 -2.28 9.35
N ILE A 8 -10.27 -3.30 8.87
CA ILE A 8 -10.11 -3.56 7.44
C ILE A 8 -11.22 -4.45 6.88
N LYS A 9 -11.78 -5.30 7.75
CA LYS A 9 -12.82 -6.25 7.39
C LYS A 9 -14.16 -5.52 7.18
N ASP A 10 -14.90 -5.89 6.15
CA ASP A 10 -16.17 -5.28 5.78
C ASP A 10 -16.10 -3.79 5.42
N SER A 11 -14.90 -3.32 5.09
CA SER A 11 -14.66 -1.96 4.63
C SER A 11 -14.25 -1.97 3.15
N SER A 12 -14.43 -0.84 2.46
CA SER A 12 -13.86 -0.63 1.14
C SER A 12 -12.41 -0.16 1.30
N ASN A 13 -11.48 -0.85 0.66
CA ASN A 13 -10.05 -0.65 0.86
C ASN A 13 -9.34 -0.37 -0.46
N LEU A 14 -8.57 0.72 -0.51
CA LEU A 14 -7.67 1.04 -1.61
C LEU A 14 -6.22 0.94 -1.13
N ILE A 15 -5.39 0.34 -1.95
CA ILE A 15 -3.94 0.25 -1.75
C ILE A 15 -3.26 1.08 -2.83
N THR A 16 -2.38 1.98 -2.44
CA THR A 16 -1.68 2.87 -3.36
C THR A 16 -0.29 3.24 -2.82
N GLY A 17 0.40 4.12 -3.51
CA GLY A 17 1.71 4.67 -3.15
C GLY A 17 2.02 5.89 -4.00
N HIS A 18 3.30 6.25 -4.09
CA HIS A 18 3.69 7.45 -4.82
C HIS A 18 3.50 7.31 -6.34
N ILE A 19 3.39 8.46 -7.01
CA ILE A 19 3.33 8.55 -8.47
C ILE A 19 4.55 7.85 -9.10
N ASN A 20 4.34 7.17 -10.22
CA ASN A 20 5.37 6.39 -10.92
C ASN A 20 6.11 5.45 -9.96
N PRO A 21 5.40 4.48 -9.38
CA PRO A 21 5.94 3.67 -8.29
C PRO A 21 7.16 2.86 -8.72
N ASP A 22 8.13 2.76 -7.81
CA ASP A 22 9.31 1.92 -7.95
C ASP A 22 9.07 0.51 -7.39
N GLY A 23 10.12 -0.30 -7.33
CA GLY A 23 10.03 -1.68 -6.83
C GLY A 23 9.60 -1.77 -5.36
N ASP A 24 9.99 -0.81 -4.52
CA ASP A 24 9.62 -0.79 -3.11
C ASP A 24 8.12 -0.46 -2.95
N ALA A 25 7.63 0.56 -3.65
CA ALA A 25 6.23 0.94 -3.62
C ALA A 25 5.34 -0.18 -4.19
N LEU A 26 5.67 -0.70 -5.37
CA LEU A 26 4.90 -1.77 -6.01
C LEU A 26 4.97 -3.07 -5.23
N GLY A 27 6.16 -3.47 -4.81
CA GLY A 27 6.35 -4.73 -4.08
C GLY A 27 5.59 -4.75 -2.76
N SER A 28 5.69 -3.69 -1.97
CA SER A 28 4.97 -3.60 -0.69
C SER A 28 3.44 -3.56 -0.89
N ALA A 29 2.96 -2.75 -1.82
CA ALA A 29 1.53 -2.63 -2.10
C ALA A 29 0.93 -3.95 -2.61
N LEU A 30 1.59 -4.61 -3.56
CA LEU A 30 1.09 -5.86 -4.13
C LEU A 30 1.20 -7.03 -3.16
N ALA A 31 2.25 -7.08 -2.32
CA ALA A 31 2.33 -8.07 -1.25
C ALA A 31 1.16 -7.91 -0.26
N PHE A 32 0.84 -6.69 0.12
CA PHE A 32 -0.31 -6.42 0.99
C PHE A 32 -1.63 -6.84 0.32
N LYS A 33 -1.81 -6.54 -0.97
CA LYS A 33 -2.97 -7.00 -1.75
C LYS A 33 -3.11 -8.53 -1.68
N LEU A 34 -2.05 -9.27 -1.92
CA LEU A 34 -2.08 -10.74 -1.90
C LEU A 34 -2.42 -11.27 -0.50
N ILE A 35 -1.94 -10.61 0.56
CA ILE A 35 -2.28 -10.97 1.94
C ILE A 35 -3.78 -10.78 2.18
N LEU A 36 -4.35 -9.64 1.76
CA LEU A 36 -5.78 -9.38 1.91
C LEU A 36 -6.62 -10.40 1.13
N ASP A 37 -6.21 -10.71 -0.10
CA ASP A 37 -6.88 -11.74 -0.91
C ASP A 37 -6.87 -13.09 -0.20
N SER A 38 -5.76 -13.49 0.40
CA SER A 38 -5.64 -14.76 1.14
C SER A 38 -6.57 -14.82 2.36
N LYS A 39 -6.96 -13.67 2.88
CA LYS A 39 -7.88 -13.54 4.02
C LYS A 39 -9.33 -13.31 3.61
N GLY A 40 -9.62 -13.27 2.31
CA GLY A 40 -10.95 -12.97 1.80
C GLY A 40 -11.39 -11.52 2.04
N ILE A 41 -10.45 -10.60 2.18
CA ILE A 41 -10.72 -9.17 2.40
C ILE A 41 -10.64 -8.45 1.06
N ASP A 42 -11.74 -7.78 0.68
CA ASP A 42 -11.83 -7.01 -0.56
C ASP A 42 -10.90 -5.80 -0.53
N SER A 43 -10.18 -5.60 -1.62
CA SER A 43 -9.32 -4.44 -1.80
C SER A 43 -9.04 -4.18 -3.27
N ASP A 44 -8.80 -2.91 -3.59
CA ASP A 44 -8.36 -2.46 -4.91
C ASP A 44 -6.92 -1.94 -4.80
N VAL A 45 -6.16 -2.05 -5.90
CA VAL A 45 -4.83 -1.43 -6.02
C VAL A 45 -4.86 -0.47 -7.18
N SER A 46 -4.42 0.76 -6.97
CA SER A 46 -4.27 1.75 -8.04
C SER A 46 -3.16 2.73 -7.72
N PHE A 47 -2.47 3.19 -8.75
CA PHE A 47 -1.40 4.20 -8.67
C PHE A 47 -1.59 5.23 -9.77
N ASP A 48 -1.10 6.44 -9.56
CA ASP A 48 -0.91 7.39 -10.64
C ASP A 48 0.36 7.01 -11.41
N MET A 49 0.19 6.33 -12.53
CA MET A 49 1.30 5.92 -13.39
C MET A 49 1.29 6.75 -14.67
N LYS A 50 2.22 7.71 -14.76
CA LYS A 50 2.37 8.55 -15.96
C LYS A 50 3.16 7.84 -17.06
N GLY A 51 3.76 6.70 -16.76
CA GLY A 51 4.53 5.88 -17.70
C GLY A 51 4.29 4.40 -17.49
N ASN A 52 4.99 3.58 -18.26
CA ASN A 52 4.93 2.13 -18.11
C ASN A 52 5.72 1.67 -16.89
N VAL A 53 5.27 0.56 -16.31
CA VAL A 53 6.05 -0.14 -15.28
C VAL A 53 7.39 -0.56 -15.89
N PRO A 54 8.53 -0.31 -15.19
CA PRO A 54 9.83 -0.77 -15.68
C PRO A 54 9.85 -2.28 -15.93
N SER A 55 10.49 -2.69 -17.02
CA SER A 55 10.47 -4.10 -17.47
C SER A 55 11.05 -5.07 -16.44
N ASN A 56 11.98 -4.63 -15.61
CA ASN A 56 12.55 -5.45 -14.54
C ASN A 56 11.57 -5.73 -13.39
N LEU A 57 10.41 -5.08 -13.36
CA LEU A 57 9.35 -5.30 -12.38
C LEU A 57 8.18 -6.13 -12.92
N ASN A 58 8.28 -6.61 -14.17
CA ASN A 58 7.22 -7.41 -14.79
C ASN A 58 6.98 -8.78 -14.11
N HIS A 59 7.87 -9.20 -13.23
CA HIS A 59 7.68 -10.41 -12.43
C HIS A 59 6.65 -10.23 -11.30
N LEU A 60 6.33 -8.99 -10.96
CA LEU A 60 5.30 -8.67 -9.97
C LEU A 60 3.91 -8.84 -10.59
N PRO A 61 2.87 -9.13 -9.78
CA PRO A 61 1.50 -9.29 -10.28
C PRO A 61 0.84 -7.94 -10.62
N ILE A 62 1.43 -7.23 -11.60
CA ILE A 62 1.00 -5.88 -12.00
C ILE A 62 -0.41 -5.85 -12.60
N GLU A 63 -0.92 -6.99 -13.06
CA GLU A 63 -2.30 -7.13 -13.55
C GLU A 63 -3.36 -6.87 -12.47
N LEU A 64 -2.97 -6.90 -11.20
CA LEU A 64 -3.86 -6.56 -10.07
C LEU A 64 -4.08 -5.06 -9.92
N ILE A 65 -3.26 -4.23 -10.57
CA ILE A 65 -3.37 -2.78 -10.51
C ILE A 65 -4.47 -2.32 -11.45
N MET A 66 -5.49 -1.65 -10.91
CA MET A 66 -6.57 -1.10 -11.73
C MET A 66 -6.25 0.31 -12.24
N ASP A 67 -6.70 0.64 -13.44
CA ASP A 67 -6.43 1.93 -14.07
C ASP A 67 -7.16 3.07 -13.35
N LYS A 68 -8.38 2.83 -12.90
CA LYS A 68 -9.21 3.86 -12.28
C LYS A 68 -9.88 3.32 -11.02
N PRO A 69 -9.57 3.90 -9.85
CA PRO A 69 -10.22 3.52 -8.60
C PRO A 69 -11.68 3.97 -8.55
N LYS A 70 -12.40 3.50 -7.54
CA LYS A 70 -13.74 3.99 -7.21
C LYS A 70 -13.67 5.46 -6.73
N GLU A 71 -14.83 6.11 -6.62
CA GLU A 71 -14.92 7.51 -6.22
C GLU A 71 -14.61 7.76 -4.74
N ASN A 72 -14.79 6.74 -3.89
CA ASN A 72 -14.49 6.84 -2.46
C ASN A 72 -14.18 5.48 -1.85
N TYR A 73 -13.46 5.52 -0.72
CA TYR A 73 -13.09 4.34 0.06
C TYR A 73 -13.18 4.65 1.55
N ASP A 74 -13.46 3.61 2.34
CA ASP A 74 -13.39 3.70 3.80
C ASP A 74 -11.95 3.83 4.26
N ASN A 75 -11.05 2.99 3.74
CA ASN A 75 -9.64 2.98 4.09
C ASN A 75 -8.78 3.14 2.84
N ILE A 76 -7.75 3.97 2.93
CA ILE A 76 -6.70 4.04 1.91
C ILE A 76 -5.37 3.74 2.57
N TYR A 77 -4.72 2.68 2.09
CA TYR A 77 -3.39 2.25 2.52
C TYR A 77 -2.36 2.81 1.56
N VAL A 78 -1.46 3.62 2.08
CA VAL A 78 -0.44 4.30 1.28
C VAL A 78 0.93 3.74 1.63
N PHE A 79 1.60 3.18 0.63
CA PHE A 79 2.92 2.59 0.79
C PHE A 79 3.99 3.46 0.14
N ASP A 80 5.09 3.67 0.86
CA ASP A 80 6.30 4.33 0.36
C ASP A 80 6.07 5.77 -0.11
N CYS A 81 5.24 6.52 0.61
CA CYS A 81 4.88 7.88 0.24
C CYS A 81 4.72 8.76 1.48
N GLY A 82 5.66 9.68 1.67
CA GLY A 82 5.72 10.54 2.87
C GLY A 82 4.89 11.82 2.81
N ASN A 83 4.36 12.20 1.63
CA ASN A 83 3.46 13.34 1.52
C ASN A 83 2.36 13.08 0.49
N SER A 84 1.20 13.73 0.69
CA SER A 84 0.02 13.47 -0.13
C SER A 84 0.16 13.93 -1.58
N GLU A 85 0.94 14.97 -1.85
CA GLU A 85 1.14 15.50 -3.20
C GLU A 85 1.77 14.45 -4.12
N ARG A 86 2.60 13.57 -3.57
CA ARG A 86 3.24 12.49 -4.34
C ARG A 86 2.28 11.36 -4.74
N LEU A 87 1.05 11.39 -4.27
CA LEU A 87 0.00 10.47 -4.74
C LEU A 87 -0.52 10.84 -6.14
N GLY A 88 -0.17 12.03 -6.63
CA GLY A 88 -0.63 12.50 -7.94
C GLY A 88 -2.14 12.63 -8.02
N ASP A 89 -2.75 12.01 -9.03
CA ASP A 89 -4.20 12.07 -9.25
C ASP A 89 -5.02 11.42 -8.12
N LEU A 90 -4.39 10.63 -7.25
CA LEU A 90 -5.07 9.98 -6.13
C LEU A 90 -5.04 10.80 -4.84
N GLU A 91 -4.42 11.99 -4.84
CA GLU A 91 -4.33 12.82 -3.65
C GLU A 91 -5.71 13.20 -3.08
N ASP A 92 -6.60 13.71 -3.92
CA ASP A 92 -7.93 14.14 -3.47
C ASP A 92 -8.73 12.97 -2.90
N LEU A 93 -8.63 11.80 -3.52
CA LEU A 93 -9.28 10.59 -3.05
C LEU A 93 -8.79 10.21 -1.64
N ALA A 94 -7.48 10.28 -1.42
CA ALA A 94 -6.88 9.98 -0.13
C ALA A 94 -7.30 11.00 0.94
N LEU A 95 -7.28 12.29 0.62
CA LEU A 95 -7.65 13.35 1.57
C LEU A 95 -9.13 13.31 1.96
N ASN A 96 -9.99 12.70 1.14
CA ASN A 96 -11.42 12.56 1.40
C ASN A 96 -11.82 11.19 1.97
N ALA A 97 -10.90 10.26 2.12
CA ALA A 97 -11.18 8.96 2.70
C ALA A 97 -11.50 9.09 4.20
N LYS A 98 -12.28 8.15 4.73
CA LYS A 98 -12.58 8.11 6.16
C LYS A 98 -11.32 7.89 6.99
N ARG A 99 -10.40 7.06 6.49
CA ARG A 99 -9.16 6.74 7.20
C ARG A 99 -8.03 6.48 6.20
N VAL A 100 -6.88 7.11 6.45
CA VAL A 100 -5.64 6.91 5.68
C VAL A 100 -4.58 6.30 6.57
N ILE A 101 -4.02 5.19 6.12
CA ILE A 101 -2.93 4.47 6.80
C ILE A 101 -1.68 4.60 5.94
N VAL A 102 -0.63 5.22 6.47
CA VAL A 102 0.65 5.38 5.77
C VAL A 102 1.67 4.39 6.33
N VAL A 103 2.23 3.58 5.44
CA VAL A 103 3.30 2.63 5.74
C VAL A 103 4.54 3.08 4.97
N ASP A 104 5.60 3.48 5.69
CA ASP A 104 6.75 4.11 5.05
C ASP A 104 8.02 3.96 5.89
N HIS A 105 9.17 4.21 5.29
CA HIS A 105 10.46 4.26 5.97
C HIS A 105 11.11 5.66 5.91
N HIS A 106 10.48 6.64 5.30
CA HIS A 106 10.96 8.01 5.28
C HIS A 106 10.68 8.73 6.61
N ILE A 107 11.44 9.79 6.88
CA ILE A 107 11.31 10.57 8.10
C ILE A 107 10.17 11.59 7.96
N ASN A 108 9.35 11.73 9.01
CA ASN A 108 8.32 12.77 9.14
C ASN A 108 7.30 12.78 8.00
N PRO A 109 6.46 11.76 7.86
CA PRO A 109 5.36 11.81 6.91
C PRO A 109 4.42 12.97 7.28
N SER A 110 3.90 13.66 6.25
CA SER A 110 3.08 14.85 6.43
C SER A 110 1.58 14.57 6.51
N PHE A 111 1.14 13.32 6.34
CA PHE A 111 -0.27 12.96 6.32
C PHE A 111 -0.47 11.53 6.84
N GLY A 112 -1.75 11.15 6.97
CA GLY A 112 -2.16 9.83 7.44
C GLY A 112 -2.72 9.86 8.86
N ASP A 113 -3.89 9.23 9.03
CA ASP A 113 -4.53 9.10 10.34
C ASP A 113 -3.79 8.09 11.21
N ILE A 114 -3.26 7.05 10.57
CA ILE A 114 -2.39 6.05 11.19
C ILE A 114 -1.08 6.03 10.41
N GLN A 115 0.03 6.11 11.12
CA GLN A 115 1.37 6.10 10.53
C GLN A 115 2.17 4.94 11.10
N ILE A 116 2.57 4.02 10.21
CA ILE A 116 3.41 2.87 10.53
C ILE A 116 4.77 3.15 9.88
N ILE A 117 5.62 3.82 10.62
CA ILE A 117 6.87 4.39 10.10
C ILE A 117 8.06 3.82 10.88
N ASP A 118 9.06 3.37 10.13
CA ASP A 118 10.37 3.01 10.70
C ASP A 118 11.49 3.59 9.83
N SER A 119 12.00 4.74 10.25
CA SER A 119 13.08 5.44 9.52
C SER A 119 14.42 4.69 9.53
N LYS A 120 14.55 3.64 10.34
CA LYS A 120 15.75 2.78 10.38
C LYS A 120 15.62 1.58 9.44
N ALA A 121 14.42 1.32 8.90
CA ALA A 121 14.23 0.25 7.94
C ALA A 121 14.88 0.61 6.60
N ALA A 122 15.38 -0.39 5.91
CA ALA A 122 16.02 -0.23 4.61
C ALA A 122 15.01 0.10 3.50
N SER A 123 13.76 -0.29 3.69
CA SER A 123 12.68 -0.13 2.71
C SER A 123 11.32 -0.18 3.38
N THR A 124 10.29 0.30 2.69
CA THR A 124 8.89 0.14 3.11
C THR A 124 8.49 -1.33 3.12
N THR A 125 9.01 -2.12 2.20
CA THR A 125 8.80 -3.58 2.19
C THR A 125 9.27 -4.22 3.49
N GLN A 126 10.39 -3.77 4.06
CA GLN A 126 10.86 -4.27 5.36
C GLN A 126 9.91 -3.88 6.50
N VAL A 127 9.36 -2.66 6.48
CA VAL A 127 8.35 -2.22 7.45
C VAL A 127 7.13 -3.14 7.38
N LEU A 128 6.61 -3.38 6.17
CA LEU A 128 5.48 -4.29 5.96
C LEU A 128 5.81 -5.70 6.46
N PHE A 129 6.98 -6.21 6.16
CA PHE A 129 7.40 -7.56 6.60
C PHE A 129 7.35 -7.71 8.13
N ARG A 130 7.80 -6.69 8.86
CA ARG A 130 7.73 -6.70 10.33
C ARG A 130 6.29 -6.70 10.83
N GLU A 131 5.40 -5.96 10.18
CA GLU A 131 3.97 -5.96 10.52
C GLU A 131 3.33 -7.32 10.27
N ILE A 132 3.69 -7.98 9.18
CA ILE A 132 3.22 -9.33 8.83
C ILE A 132 3.65 -10.32 9.91
N LEU A 133 4.92 -10.28 10.33
CA LEU A 133 5.43 -11.15 11.36
C LEU A 133 4.72 -10.92 12.71
N SER A 134 4.50 -9.67 13.08
CA SER A 134 3.82 -9.35 14.35
C SER A 134 2.36 -9.78 14.36
N ALA A 135 1.73 -9.87 13.20
CA ALA A 135 0.35 -10.34 13.03
C ALA A 135 0.24 -11.86 12.86
N ASN A 136 1.35 -12.59 12.90
CA ASN A 136 1.42 -14.05 12.67
C ASN A 136 0.77 -14.49 11.35
N ILE A 137 1.04 -13.75 10.28
CA ILE A 137 0.53 -14.05 8.94
C ILE A 137 1.55 -14.90 8.20
N ASP A 138 1.10 -16.00 7.61
CA ASP A 138 1.95 -16.85 6.79
C ASP A 138 2.26 -16.17 5.46
N ILE A 139 3.53 -16.24 5.07
CA ILE A 139 4.02 -15.70 3.80
C ILE A 139 4.22 -16.87 2.85
N ASP A 140 3.41 -16.93 1.80
CA ASP A 140 3.61 -17.91 0.72
C ASP A 140 4.63 -17.38 -0.32
N LYS A 141 4.93 -18.22 -1.30
CA LYS A 141 5.88 -17.88 -2.35
C LYS A 141 5.48 -16.63 -3.16
N ASN A 142 4.19 -16.44 -3.40
CA ASN A 142 3.70 -15.31 -4.19
C ASN A 142 3.85 -13.99 -3.43
N ILE A 143 3.58 -14.01 -2.13
CA ILE A 143 3.76 -12.84 -1.26
C ILE A 143 5.25 -12.50 -1.11
N ALA A 144 6.12 -13.51 -1.05
CA ALA A 144 7.56 -13.33 -0.86
C ALA A 144 8.29 -12.79 -2.09
N ASN A 145 7.76 -12.98 -3.30
CA ASN A 145 8.38 -12.51 -4.54
C ASN A 145 8.27 -11.00 -4.71
#